data_4d596828f250d7aade3969944b928135
#
_entry.id   4d596828f250d7aade3969944b928135
#
_cell.length_a   1.000
_cell.length_b   1.000
_cell.length_c   1.000
_cell.angle_alpha   90.00
_cell.angle_beta   90.00
_cell.angle_gamma   90.00
#
_symmetry.space_group_name_H-M   'P 1'
#
loop_
_entity.id
_entity.type
_entity.pdbx_description
1 polymer ?
#
loop_
_entity_poly.entity_id
_entity_poly.type
_entity_poly.pdbx_seq_one_letter_code
_entity_poly.pdbx_strand_id
1 'polypeptide(L)'
;MTKAIITDLNRCVGCLACSVACKAVNNVPIGSYWNKVVRVGPNPIPGGSGQYPDVYMYFLPISCQHCENPECVKVCPTEASHVAEDGTIQIDKDKCIGCQFCAMACPYGVRYLNQTERVVEKCTLCEQRTSQGELPQCVPSAAPAPASSATSIRASTTSRGRHIPTAPAASTRR
;
A
#
# COMPACT_ATOMS: atom_id res chain seq x y z
N MET A 1 12.66 14.38 -0.74
CA MET A 1 12.84 12.99 -1.25
C MET A 1 11.53 12.26 -0.99
N THR A 2 10.96 11.60 -1.98
CA THR A 2 9.67 10.90 -1.83
C THR A 2 9.92 9.47 -1.38
N LYS A 3 9.30 9.04 -0.29
CA LYS A 3 9.36 7.66 0.19
C LYS A 3 8.28 6.82 -0.52
N ALA A 4 8.59 5.60 -0.92
CA ALA A 4 7.66 4.68 -1.56
C ALA A 4 7.86 3.24 -1.09
N ILE A 5 6.79 2.45 -1.12
CA ILE A 5 6.84 1.00 -0.95
C ILE A 5 6.72 0.35 -2.32
N ILE A 6 7.68 -0.48 -2.68
CA ILE A 6 7.68 -1.24 -3.92
C ILE A 6 7.37 -2.70 -3.59
N THR A 7 6.37 -3.27 -4.27
CA THR A 7 5.97 -4.67 -4.09
C THR A 7 6.34 -5.47 -5.34
N ASP A 8 7.07 -6.56 -5.14
CA ASP A 8 7.33 -7.55 -6.18
C ASP A 8 6.18 -8.57 -6.22
N LEU A 9 5.30 -8.44 -7.19
CA LEU A 9 4.12 -9.29 -7.32
C LEU A 9 4.46 -10.74 -7.68
N ASN A 10 5.63 -10.99 -8.30
CA ASN A 10 6.08 -12.36 -8.61
C ASN A 10 6.50 -13.14 -7.35
N ARG A 11 6.80 -12.43 -6.27
CA ARG A 11 7.22 -13.02 -4.99
C ARG A 11 6.14 -13.01 -3.94
N CYS A 12 5.09 -12.22 -4.12
CA CYS A 12 4.02 -12.13 -3.14
C CYS A 12 3.18 -13.41 -3.15
N VAL A 13 3.21 -14.13 -2.04
CA VAL A 13 2.45 -15.38 -1.84
C VAL A 13 1.10 -15.16 -1.12
N GLY A 14 0.75 -13.90 -0.82
CA GLY A 14 -0.52 -13.58 -0.15
C GLY A 14 -0.61 -14.02 1.32
N CYS A 15 0.51 -14.18 2.01
CA CYS A 15 0.56 -14.69 3.38
C CYS A 15 -0.03 -13.76 4.45
N LEU A 16 -0.39 -12.52 4.10
CA LEU A 16 -0.95 -11.48 4.97
C LEU A 16 -0.03 -10.99 6.11
N ALA A 17 1.21 -11.47 6.22
CA ALA A 17 2.13 -11.08 7.28
C ALA A 17 2.33 -9.55 7.33
N CYS A 18 2.45 -8.88 6.19
CA CYS A 18 2.55 -7.43 6.09
C CYS A 18 1.30 -6.70 6.63
N SER A 19 0.09 -7.26 6.41
CA SER A 19 -1.16 -6.70 6.91
C SER A 19 -1.29 -6.88 8.42
N VAL A 20 -0.95 -8.06 8.95
CA VAL A 20 -0.97 -8.35 10.40
C VAL A 20 0.03 -7.47 11.14
N ALA A 21 1.27 -7.38 10.65
CA ALA A 21 2.30 -6.53 11.23
C ALA A 21 1.92 -5.04 11.22
N CYS A 22 1.28 -4.57 10.14
CA CYS A 22 0.76 -3.21 10.05
C CYS A 22 -0.31 -2.96 11.13
N LYS A 23 -1.25 -3.89 11.31
CA LYS A 23 -2.30 -3.78 12.33
C LYS A 23 -1.71 -3.76 13.75
N ALA A 24 -0.75 -4.62 14.03
CA ALA A 24 -0.13 -4.73 15.36
C ALA A 24 0.63 -3.44 15.75
N VAL A 25 1.43 -2.89 14.82
CA VAL A 25 2.28 -1.73 15.13
C VAL A 25 1.49 -0.42 15.14
N ASN A 26 0.47 -0.30 14.29
CA ASN A 26 -0.31 0.93 14.15
C ASN A 26 -1.66 0.88 14.88
N ASN A 27 -1.91 -0.14 15.70
CA ASN A 27 -3.15 -0.35 16.44
C ASN A 27 -4.42 -0.17 15.58
N VAL A 28 -4.39 -0.72 14.36
CA VAL A 28 -5.48 -0.57 13.40
C VAL A 28 -6.69 -1.39 13.86
N PRO A 29 -7.90 -0.80 14.01
CA PRO A 29 -9.07 -1.47 14.53
C PRO A 29 -9.47 -2.72 13.75
N ILE A 30 -10.22 -3.62 14.41
CA ILE A 30 -10.83 -4.79 13.75
C ILE A 30 -11.75 -4.31 12.64
N GLY A 31 -11.69 -4.98 11.49
CA GLY A 31 -12.46 -4.64 10.29
C GLY A 31 -11.79 -3.61 9.37
N SER A 32 -10.80 -2.85 9.84
CA SER A 32 -10.05 -1.87 9.06
C SER A 32 -8.65 -2.36 8.69
N TYR A 33 -8.14 -1.88 7.55
CA TYR A 33 -6.82 -2.27 7.04
C TYR A 33 -6.14 -1.08 6.38
N TRP A 34 -4.94 -0.73 6.86
CA TRP A 34 -4.08 0.25 6.20
C TRP A 34 -3.30 -0.37 5.03
N ASN A 35 -3.11 -1.67 5.07
CA ASN A 35 -2.52 -2.48 4.02
C ASN A 35 -3.42 -3.70 3.80
N LYS A 36 -4.01 -3.81 2.61
CA LYS A 36 -4.86 -4.93 2.19
C LYS A 36 -4.10 -5.77 1.18
N VAL A 37 -4.19 -7.08 1.29
CA VAL A 37 -3.70 -7.99 0.24
C VAL A 37 -4.90 -8.56 -0.48
N VAL A 38 -5.03 -8.22 -1.75
CA VAL A 38 -6.13 -8.64 -2.62
C VAL A 38 -5.64 -9.75 -3.53
N ARG A 39 -6.45 -10.77 -3.70
CA ARG A 39 -6.25 -11.79 -4.72
C ARG A 39 -6.82 -11.32 -6.04
N VAL A 40 -6.01 -11.27 -7.09
CA VAL A 40 -6.42 -10.91 -8.45
C VAL A 40 -6.42 -12.17 -9.29
N GLY A 41 -7.57 -12.52 -9.83
CA GLY A 41 -7.79 -13.74 -10.61
C GLY A 41 -8.57 -14.83 -9.86
N PRO A 42 -8.75 -16.00 -10.51
CA PRO A 42 -8.12 -16.40 -11.78
C PRO A 42 -8.62 -15.58 -12.98
N ASN A 43 -7.70 -15.16 -13.84
CA ASN A 43 -8.00 -14.47 -15.09
C ASN A 43 -7.48 -15.32 -16.27
N PRO A 44 -8.14 -15.28 -17.44
CA PRO A 44 -7.64 -15.97 -18.64
C PRO A 44 -6.27 -15.41 -19.05
N ILE A 45 -5.37 -16.29 -19.47
CA ILE A 45 -4.16 -15.89 -20.18
C ILE A 45 -4.58 -15.36 -21.56
N PRO A 46 -3.97 -14.27 -22.08
CA PRO A 46 -4.27 -13.79 -23.41
C PRO A 46 -4.19 -14.90 -24.46
N GLY A 47 -5.30 -15.18 -25.16
CA GLY A 47 -5.42 -16.28 -26.10
C GLY A 47 -5.70 -17.66 -25.49
N GLY A 48 -5.83 -17.77 -24.19
CA GLY A 48 -6.18 -19.01 -23.48
C GLY A 48 -7.69 -19.25 -23.37
N SER A 49 -8.05 -20.47 -22.95
CA SER A 49 -9.44 -20.90 -22.80
C SER A 49 -10.18 -20.24 -21.62
N GLY A 50 -9.48 -19.61 -20.70
CA GLY A 50 -10.04 -19.08 -19.44
C GLY A 50 -10.34 -20.15 -18.40
N GLN A 51 -9.98 -21.41 -18.67
CA GLN A 51 -10.06 -22.53 -17.73
C GLN A 51 -8.66 -23.02 -17.37
N TYR A 52 -8.53 -23.68 -16.22
CA TYR A 52 -7.25 -24.29 -15.84
C TYR A 52 -6.79 -25.28 -16.95
N PRO A 53 -5.52 -25.24 -17.39
CA PRO A 53 -4.38 -24.47 -16.83
C PRO A 53 -4.19 -23.06 -17.43
N ASP A 54 -5.04 -22.59 -18.34
CA ASP A 54 -4.88 -21.33 -19.09
C ASP A 54 -5.34 -20.09 -18.32
N VAL A 55 -5.01 -20.04 -17.05
CA VAL A 55 -5.34 -18.93 -16.14
C VAL A 55 -4.12 -18.44 -15.38
N TYR A 56 -4.14 -17.14 -14.98
CA TYR A 56 -3.15 -16.60 -14.06
C TYR A 56 -3.81 -15.98 -12.83
N MET A 57 -3.08 -15.95 -11.73
CA MET A 57 -3.50 -15.36 -10.47
C MET A 57 -2.29 -14.77 -9.76
N TYR A 58 -2.49 -13.65 -9.08
CA TYR A 58 -1.47 -13.05 -8.23
C TYR A 58 -2.07 -12.35 -7.02
N PHE A 59 -1.23 -11.98 -6.06
CA PHE A 59 -1.63 -11.20 -4.89
C PHE A 59 -1.13 -9.78 -5.01
N LEU A 60 -2.01 -8.82 -4.71
CA LEU A 60 -1.74 -7.39 -4.80
C LEU A 60 -1.89 -6.74 -3.42
N PRO A 61 -0.80 -6.44 -2.72
CA PRO A 61 -0.83 -5.58 -1.54
C PRO A 61 -1.15 -4.14 -1.93
N ILE A 62 -2.18 -3.58 -1.31
CA ILE A 62 -2.66 -2.23 -1.58
C ILE A 62 -2.60 -1.42 -0.29
N SER A 63 -1.86 -0.31 -0.30
CA SER A 63 -1.80 0.67 0.77
C SER A 63 -1.83 2.09 0.19
N CYS A 64 -1.75 3.12 1.04
CA CYS A 64 -1.63 4.49 0.56
C CYS A 64 -0.38 4.63 -0.31
N GLN A 65 -0.55 5.23 -1.50
CA GLN A 65 0.54 5.41 -2.47
C GLN A 65 1.37 6.67 -2.19
N HIS A 66 0.98 7.49 -1.21
CA HIS A 66 1.63 8.77 -0.91
C HIS A 66 1.90 9.60 -2.17
N CYS A 67 0.82 9.80 -2.95
CA CYS A 67 0.83 10.40 -4.29
C CYS A 67 1.58 11.74 -4.33
N GLU A 68 2.32 11.98 -5.42
CA GLU A 68 2.97 13.26 -5.66
C GLU A 68 1.95 14.40 -5.87
N ASN A 69 0.81 14.09 -6.51
CA ASN A 69 -0.32 15.01 -6.68
C ASN A 69 -1.56 14.45 -5.96
N PRO A 70 -1.70 14.68 -4.64
CA PRO A 70 -2.70 14.00 -3.82
C PRO A 70 -4.06 14.70 -3.88
N GLU A 71 -5.03 14.15 -4.61
CA GLU A 71 -6.41 14.67 -4.64
C GLU A 71 -7.05 14.70 -3.25
N CYS A 72 -6.72 13.74 -2.41
CA CYS A 72 -7.22 13.68 -1.04
C CYS A 72 -6.75 14.83 -0.12
N VAL A 73 -5.70 15.53 -0.47
CA VAL A 73 -5.27 16.76 0.21
C VAL A 73 -6.09 17.94 -0.29
N LYS A 74 -6.27 18.04 -1.60
CA LYS A 74 -6.99 19.16 -2.25
C LYS A 74 -8.46 19.27 -1.81
N VAL A 75 -9.11 18.14 -1.56
CA VAL A 75 -10.54 18.11 -1.18
C VAL A 75 -10.75 18.24 0.32
N CYS A 76 -9.70 18.37 1.13
CA CYS A 76 -9.85 18.43 2.59
C CYS A 76 -10.24 19.85 3.04
N PRO A 77 -11.46 20.08 3.56
CA PRO A 77 -11.92 21.41 3.91
C PRO A 77 -11.23 22.00 5.15
N THR A 78 -10.67 21.14 6.00
CA THR A 78 -9.98 21.53 7.23
C THR A 78 -8.46 21.47 7.13
N GLU A 79 -7.94 21.12 5.93
CA GLU A 79 -6.51 20.89 5.70
C GLU A 79 -5.88 19.82 6.62
N ALA A 80 -6.73 19.00 7.27
CA ALA A 80 -6.26 17.88 8.08
C ALA A 80 -5.41 16.89 7.27
N SER A 81 -5.81 16.62 6.01
CA SER A 81 -4.98 15.82 5.09
C SER A 81 -3.98 16.73 4.39
N HIS A 82 -2.69 16.52 4.64
CA HIS A 82 -1.62 17.39 4.16
C HIS A 82 -0.42 16.60 3.65
N VAL A 83 0.48 17.27 2.98
CA VAL A 83 1.79 16.75 2.60
C VAL A 83 2.79 17.13 3.68
N ALA A 84 3.43 16.13 4.30
CA ALA A 84 4.47 16.36 5.29
C ALA A 84 5.80 16.80 4.64
N GLU A 85 6.75 17.30 5.42
CA GLU A 85 8.06 17.76 4.95
C GLU A 85 8.86 16.68 4.20
N ASP A 86 8.66 15.43 4.58
CA ASP A 86 9.31 14.28 3.94
C ASP A 86 8.59 13.82 2.65
N GLY A 87 7.56 14.54 2.20
CA GLY A 87 6.76 14.22 1.02
C GLY A 87 5.69 13.15 1.25
N THR A 88 5.54 12.62 2.46
CA THR A 88 4.47 11.69 2.78
C THR A 88 3.14 12.41 3.00
N ILE A 89 2.04 11.72 2.69
CA ILE A 89 0.71 12.26 2.97
C ILE A 89 0.33 11.86 4.40
N GLN A 90 0.01 12.84 5.23
CA GLN A 90 -0.39 12.61 6.61
C GLN A 90 -1.81 13.15 6.89
N ILE A 91 -2.35 12.81 8.04
CA ILE A 91 -3.64 13.31 8.53
C ILE A 91 -3.44 13.81 9.95
N ASP A 92 -3.71 15.09 10.14
CA ASP A 92 -3.80 15.70 11.46
C ASP A 92 -5.16 15.31 12.07
N LYS A 93 -5.13 14.49 13.10
CA LYS A 93 -6.34 13.97 13.74
C LYS A 93 -7.14 15.06 14.46
N ASP A 94 -6.45 16.09 14.98
CA ASP A 94 -7.10 17.18 15.72
C ASP A 94 -7.89 18.11 14.80
N LYS A 95 -7.47 18.24 13.54
CA LYS A 95 -8.18 19.00 12.50
C LYS A 95 -9.22 18.18 11.75
N CYS A 96 -9.16 16.85 11.84
CA CYS A 96 -10.01 15.98 11.04
C CYS A 96 -11.43 15.93 11.59
N ILE A 97 -12.42 16.33 10.81
CA ILE A 97 -13.85 16.29 11.16
C ILE A 97 -14.58 15.02 10.68
N GLY A 98 -13.85 14.05 10.11
CA GLY A 98 -14.43 12.78 9.66
C GLY A 98 -15.38 12.86 8.45
N CYS A 99 -15.35 13.94 7.67
CA CYS A 99 -16.28 14.16 6.54
C CYS A 99 -16.12 13.17 5.37
N GLN A 100 -15.03 12.41 5.32
CA GLN A 100 -14.72 11.36 4.32
C GLN A 100 -14.51 11.85 2.87
N PHE A 101 -14.48 13.14 2.57
CA PHE A 101 -14.22 13.64 1.21
C PHE A 101 -12.90 13.10 0.66
N CYS A 102 -11.86 13.02 1.49
CA CYS A 102 -10.58 12.45 1.12
C CYS A 102 -10.64 10.93 0.87
N ALA A 103 -11.59 10.22 1.47
CA ALA A 103 -11.81 8.79 1.20
C ALA A 103 -12.50 8.59 -0.16
N MET A 104 -13.50 9.42 -0.47
CA MET A 104 -14.18 9.41 -1.78
C MET A 104 -13.26 9.84 -2.93
N ALA A 105 -12.37 10.80 -2.70
CA ALA A 105 -11.41 11.26 -3.71
C ALA A 105 -10.24 10.29 -3.94
N CYS A 106 -10.08 9.25 -3.11
CA CYS A 106 -8.98 8.31 -3.23
C CYS A 106 -9.30 7.20 -4.25
N PRO A 107 -8.63 7.13 -5.42
CA PRO A 107 -8.92 6.10 -6.41
C PRO A 107 -8.53 4.68 -5.96
N TYR A 108 -7.69 4.57 -4.93
CA TYR A 108 -7.21 3.28 -4.41
C TYR A 108 -8.10 2.72 -3.28
N GLY A 109 -9.05 3.50 -2.75
CA GLY A 109 -9.93 3.08 -1.66
C GLY A 109 -9.19 2.67 -0.37
N VAL A 110 -8.11 3.38 -0.04
CA VAL A 110 -7.21 3.03 1.09
C VAL A 110 -7.38 3.93 2.31
N ARG A 111 -8.44 4.70 2.34
CA ARG A 111 -8.83 5.54 3.48
C ARG A 111 -10.13 5.04 4.06
N TYR A 112 -10.26 5.06 5.36
CA TYR A 112 -11.50 4.68 6.04
C TYR A 112 -11.75 5.60 7.24
N LEU A 113 -13.01 5.66 7.66
CA LEU A 113 -13.40 6.36 8.87
C LEU A 113 -13.21 5.42 10.08
N ASN A 114 -12.38 5.81 11.02
CA ASN A 114 -12.34 5.18 12.32
C ASN A 114 -13.59 5.60 13.10
N GLN A 115 -14.48 4.64 13.33
CA GLN A 115 -15.79 4.92 13.97
C GLN A 115 -15.65 5.33 15.44
N THR A 116 -14.60 4.89 16.11
CA THR A 116 -14.36 5.20 17.52
C THR A 116 -13.82 6.63 17.69
N GLU A 117 -12.79 6.97 16.92
CA GLU A 117 -12.15 8.29 16.97
C GLU A 117 -12.86 9.33 16.10
N ARG A 118 -13.72 8.90 15.19
CA ARG A 118 -14.44 9.72 14.21
C ARG A 118 -13.52 10.52 13.27
N VAL A 119 -12.33 10.02 13.02
CA VAL A 119 -11.34 10.58 12.10
C VAL A 119 -11.05 9.62 10.96
N VAL A 120 -10.63 10.15 9.81
CA VAL A 120 -10.19 9.32 8.69
C VAL A 120 -8.78 8.83 8.94
N GLU A 121 -8.54 7.55 8.69
CA GLU A 121 -7.22 6.93 8.83
C GLU A 121 -6.75 6.26 7.54
N LYS A 122 -5.44 6.08 7.43
CA LYS A 122 -4.76 5.42 6.31
C LYS A 122 -3.33 5.04 6.69
N CYS A 123 -2.63 4.33 5.83
CA CYS A 123 -1.20 4.08 5.98
C CYS A 123 -0.40 5.40 6.08
N THR A 124 0.41 5.54 7.12
CA THR A 124 1.31 6.68 7.38
C THR A 124 2.74 6.42 6.94
N LEU A 125 3.03 5.30 6.25
CA LEU A 125 4.39 4.75 6.05
C LEU A 125 5.12 4.46 7.37
N CYS A 126 4.38 4.17 8.45
CA CYS A 126 4.92 4.01 9.79
C CYS A 126 5.83 5.19 10.18
N GLU A 127 5.30 6.42 10.12
CA GLU A 127 6.03 7.66 10.38
C GLU A 127 6.84 7.60 11.68
N GLN A 128 6.28 7.00 12.74
CA GLN A 128 6.95 6.79 14.03
C GLN A 128 8.26 5.97 13.94
N ARG A 129 8.40 5.15 12.88
CA ARG A 129 9.61 4.36 12.61
C ARG A 129 10.49 5.03 11.57
N THR A 130 9.88 5.51 10.48
CA THR A 130 10.65 6.12 9.37
C THR A 130 11.30 7.43 9.75
N SER A 131 10.79 8.17 10.74
CA SER A 131 11.45 9.34 11.34
C SER A 131 12.73 8.98 12.09
N GLN A 132 12.84 7.76 12.59
CA GLN A 132 14.03 7.23 13.26
C GLN A 132 14.99 6.51 12.29
N GLY A 133 14.74 6.56 10.99
CA GLY A 133 15.54 5.87 9.96
C GLY A 133 15.24 4.39 9.79
N GLU A 134 14.19 3.87 10.45
CA GLU A 134 13.77 2.49 10.32
C GLU A 134 12.86 2.27 9.09
N LEU A 135 12.73 1.01 8.69
CA LEU A 135 11.78 0.63 7.63
C LEU A 135 10.34 0.56 8.16
N PRO A 136 9.33 0.87 7.31
CA PRO A 136 7.93 0.56 7.62
C PRO A 136 7.77 -0.92 8.00
N GLN A 137 6.97 -1.22 9.04
CA GLN A 137 6.89 -2.57 9.60
C GLN A 137 6.44 -3.64 8.59
N CYS A 138 5.64 -3.29 7.61
CA CYS A 138 5.22 -4.24 6.57
C CYS A 138 6.38 -4.74 5.70
N VAL A 139 7.49 -3.99 5.60
CA VAL A 139 8.66 -4.37 4.79
C VAL A 139 9.44 -5.52 5.43
N PRO A 140 9.94 -5.42 6.68
CA PRO A 140 10.66 -6.53 7.30
C PRO A 140 9.77 -7.72 7.62
N SER A 141 8.45 -7.54 7.72
CA SER A 141 7.49 -8.62 7.97
C SER A 141 7.00 -9.33 6.72
N ALA A 142 7.33 -8.83 5.53
CA ALA A 142 7.01 -9.54 4.29
C ALA A 142 7.82 -10.84 4.24
N ALA A 143 7.14 -11.95 3.90
CA ALA A 143 7.78 -13.26 3.87
C ALA A 143 9.07 -13.23 3.05
N PRO A 144 10.19 -13.71 3.60
CA PRO A 144 11.43 -13.79 2.86
C PRO A 144 11.28 -14.78 1.71
N ALA A 145 11.73 -14.41 0.53
CA ALA A 145 11.87 -15.39 -0.54
C ALA A 145 12.93 -16.43 -0.13
N PRO A 146 12.68 -17.72 -0.35
CA PRO A 146 13.67 -18.73 -0.03
C PRO A 146 14.98 -18.45 -0.79
N ALA A 147 16.10 -18.54 -0.06
CA ALA A 147 17.50 -18.53 -0.54
C ALA A 147 18.06 -17.26 -1.17
N SER A 148 17.36 -16.14 -1.28
CA SER A 148 18.00 -14.89 -1.64
C SER A 148 17.33 -13.71 -0.93
N SER A 149 18.13 -12.87 -0.34
CA SER A 149 17.86 -11.73 0.54
C SER A 149 16.87 -10.63 0.05
N ALA A 150 15.86 -10.97 -0.72
CA ALA A 150 14.91 -10.00 -1.25
C ALA A 150 13.50 -10.30 -0.79
N THR A 151 12.98 -9.49 0.10
CA THR A 151 11.57 -9.46 0.49
C THR A 151 10.68 -9.06 -0.68
N SER A 152 9.42 -9.53 -0.70
CA SER A 152 8.43 -9.13 -1.71
C SER A 152 8.03 -7.65 -1.61
N ILE A 153 8.37 -6.97 -0.52
CA ILE A 153 8.10 -5.55 -0.29
C ILE A 153 9.40 -4.83 0.05
N ARG A 154 9.66 -3.70 -0.60
CA ARG A 154 10.82 -2.86 -0.36
C ARG A 154 10.38 -1.42 -0.12
N ALA A 155 11.07 -0.72 0.78
CA ALA A 155 10.97 0.73 0.88
C ALA A 155 12.07 1.36 0.01
N SER A 156 11.70 2.36 -0.78
CA SER A 156 12.64 3.13 -1.60
C SER A 156 12.48 4.61 -1.32
N THR A 157 13.61 5.30 -1.24
CA THR A 157 13.68 6.75 -1.28
C THR A 157 14.12 7.15 -2.68
N THR A 158 13.22 7.69 -3.50
CA THR A 158 13.58 8.13 -4.84
C THR A 158 13.57 9.65 -4.94
N SER A 159 14.66 10.19 -5.44
CA SER A 159 14.67 11.50 -6.06
C SER A 159 14.08 11.35 -7.47
N ARG A 160 12.88 11.90 -7.70
CA ARG A 160 12.17 12.06 -8.99
C ARG A 160 12.22 10.88 -9.98
N GLY A 161 11.03 10.39 -10.28
CA GLY A 161 10.61 9.96 -11.61
C GLY A 161 11.49 8.95 -12.32
N ARG A 162 11.63 7.72 -11.79
CA ARG A 162 11.95 6.59 -12.66
C ARG A 162 10.70 5.76 -12.89
N HIS A 163 10.31 5.71 -14.15
CA HIS A 163 9.34 4.78 -14.69
C HIS A 163 9.66 3.36 -14.17
N ILE A 164 8.74 2.78 -13.42
CA ILE A 164 8.84 1.37 -13.02
C ILE A 164 8.62 0.56 -14.31
N PRO A 165 9.57 -0.27 -14.74
CA PRO A 165 9.33 -1.13 -15.88
C PRO A 165 8.14 -2.05 -15.59
N THR A 166 7.16 -2.09 -16.46
CA THR A 166 6.13 -3.11 -16.47
C THR A 166 6.81 -4.47 -16.48
N ALA A 167 6.33 -5.38 -15.61
CA ALA A 167 6.87 -6.72 -15.50
C ALA A 167 7.05 -7.36 -16.88
N PRO A 168 8.16 -8.07 -17.14
CA PRO A 168 8.31 -8.81 -18.37
C PRO A 168 7.20 -9.84 -18.45
N ALA A 169 6.61 -9.98 -19.65
CA ALA A 169 5.63 -10.99 -19.96
C ALA A 169 6.13 -12.36 -19.48
N ALA A 170 5.23 -13.12 -18.84
CA ALA A 170 5.54 -14.44 -18.32
C ALA A 170 6.25 -15.27 -19.39
N SER A 171 7.51 -15.59 -19.16
CA SER A 171 8.26 -16.55 -19.99
C SER A 171 7.54 -17.89 -19.88
N THR A 172 6.94 -18.32 -20.96
CA THR A 172 6.46 -19.69 -21.18
C THR A 172 7.64 -20.64 -21.03
N ARG A 173 7.80 -21.26 -19.87
CA ARG A 173 8.62 -22.46 -19.74
C ARG A 173 7.75 -23.65 -20.10
N ARG A 174 8.14 -24.32 -21.18
CA ARG A 174 7.66 -25.67 -21.56
C ARG A 174 8.15 -26.69 -20.54
#